data_42d0f5cf3848b4bb0b1e738333018718
#
_entry.id   42d0f5cf3848b4bb0b1e738333018718
#
_cell.length_a   1.000
_cell.length_b   1.000
_cell.length_c   1.000
_cell.angle_alpha   90.00
_cell.angle_beta   90.00
_cell.angle_gamma   90.00
#
_symmetry.space_group_name_H-M   'P 1'
#
loop_
_entity.id
_entity.type
_entity.pdbx_description
1 polymer ?
#
loop_
_entity_poly.entity_id
_entity_poly.type
_entity_poly.pdbx_seq_one_letter_code
_entity_poly.pdbx_strand_id
1 'polypeptide(L)'
;MNNSEYIFVAKLGKAVGLQGHLRLFIDSDFPEQFKKGAVFKTNKKLELKVAEYNSSRELIKFENFDDVDTAKKLTNQELFATLEQTKECCKLKKNEFFWFDLISCIVYENGIKLGKVKEIQRYPLNDYLEIETDEELIKKSLPKVFLIPHIFDKYVISVDIDNKKIEVKDSLVILENS
;
A
#
# COMPACT_ATOMS: atom_id res chain seq x y z
N MET A 1 13.67 -6.17 -11.15
CA MET A 1 13.49 -5.05 -10.21
C MET A 1 13.50 -5.66 -8.84
N ASN A 2 14.27 -5.14 -7.89
CA ASN A 2 14.11 -5.52 -6.49
C ASN A 2 12.71 -5.07 -6.06
N ASN A 3 11.84 -6.00 -5.76
CA ASN A 3 10.43 -5.76 -5.43
C ASN A 3 10.20 -4.91 -4.16
N SER A 4 11.25 -4.57 -3.43
CA SER A 4 11.19 -3.86 -2.14
C SER A 4 11.27 -2.34 -2.24
N GLU A 5 11.55 -1.77 -3.40
CA GLU A 5 11.73 -0.32 -3.57
C GLU A 5 10.57 0.41 -4.26
N TYR A 6 9.66 -0.30 -4.93
CA TYR A 6 8.59 0.27 -5.73
C TYR A 6 7.23 -0.27 -5.34
N ILE A 7 6.27 0.64 -5.24
CA ILE A 7 4.86 0.35 -4.92
C ILE A 7 4.03 0.60 -6.18
N PHE A 8 3.16 -0.33 -6.54
CA PHE A 8 2.13 -0.11 -7.53
C PHE A 8 1.14 0.95 -7.01
N VAL A 9 0.86 1.97 -7.81
CA VAL A 9 0.02 3.10 -7.38
C VAL A 9 -1.15 3.39 -8.32
N ALA A 10 -1.05 3.02 -9.58
CA ALA A 10 -2.12 3.21 -10.56
C ALA A 10 -1.90 2.43 -11.84
N LYS A 11 -2.97 2.28 -12.62
CA LYS A 11 -2.94 1.78 -14.00
C LYS A 11 -3.43 2.84 -14.97
N LEU A 12 -2.74 2.97 -16.10
CA LEU A 12 -3.14 3.86 -17.19
C LEU A 12 -4.19 3.19 -18.08
N GLY A 13 -5.29 3.87 -18.27
CA GLY A 13 -6.36 3.46 -19.17
C GLY A 13 -6.19 4.02 -20.59
N LYS A 14 -7.30 4.10 -21.32
CA LYS A 14 -7.33 4.61 -22.69
C LYS A 14 -7.05 6.12 -22.72
N ALA A 15 -6.49 6.59 -23.85
CA ALA A 15 -6.37 8.01 -24.15
C ALA A 15 -7.77 8.66 -24.25
N VAL A 16 -7.87 9.90 -23.75
CA VAL A 16 -9.11 10.69 -23.68
C VAL A 16 -8.88 12.05 -24.33
N GLY A 17 -9.65 12.36 -25.35
CA GLY A 17 -9.46 13.60 -26.14
C GLY A 17 -8.23 13.56 -27.03
N LEU A 18 -7.78 14.72 -27.48
CA LEU A 18 -6.70 14.85 -28.46
C LEU A 18 -5.37 15.34 -27.86
N GLN A 19 -5.40 15.79 -26.60
CA GLN A 19 -4.27 16.50 -25.97
C GLN A 19 -3.36 15.59 -25.13
N GLY A 20 -3.39 14.28 -25.33
CA GLY A 20 -2.49 13.34 -24.64
C GLY A 20 -2.93 12.93 -23.24
N HIS A 21 -4.16 13.23 -22.82
CA HIS A 21 -4.69 12.76 -21.54
C HIS A 21 -5.01 11.27 -21.58
N LEU A 22 -4.81 10.60 -20.45
CA LEU A 22 -5.12 9.21 -20.23
C LEU A 22 -6.06 9.07 -19.03
N ARG A 23 -6.95 8.09 -19.06
CA ARG A 23 -7.69 7.69 -17.87
C ARG A 23 -6.70 7.12 -16.86
N LEU A 24 -6.87 7.48 -15.59
CA LEU A 24 -6.07 6.96 -14.48
C LEU A 24 -6.95 6.08 -13.58
N PHE A 25 -6.55 4.84 -13.35
CA PHE A 25 -7.17 3.94 -12.38
C PHE A 25 -6.24 3.87 -11.17
N ILE A 26 -6.61 4.59 -10.11
CA ILE A 26 -5.81 4.70 -8.89
C ILE A 26 -6.03 3.46 -8.03
N ASP A 27 -4.93 2.88 -7.54
CA ASP A 27 -4.89 1.77 -6.57
C ASP A 27 -4.13 2.17 -5.30
N SER A 28 -4.12 3.45 -5.01
CA SER A 28 -3.43 4.03 -3.86
C SER A 28 -4.39 4.79 -2.97
N ASP A 29 -4.20 4.72 -1.66
CA ASP A 29 -4.94 5.53 -0.68
C ASP A 29 -4.55 7.01 -0.71
N PHE A 30 -3.53 7.38 -1.51
CA PHE A 30 -2.93 8.71 -1.56
C PHE A 30 -2.99 9.32 -2.98
N PRO A 31 -4.17 9.75 -3.45
CA PRO A 31 -4.33 10.35 -4.78
C PRO A 31 -3.56 11.67 -4.94
N GLU A 32 -3.20 12.35 -3.87
CA GLU A 32 -2.40 13.58 -3.87
C GLU A 32 -0.98 13.41 -4.43
N GLN A 33 -0.49 12.19 -4.53
CA GLN A 33 0.81 11.92 -5.15
C GLN A 33 0.81 12.20 -6.66
N PHE A 34 -0.35 12.17 -7.34
CA PHE A 34 -0.47 12.42 -8.78
C PHE A 34 -0.49 13.91 -9.13
N LYS A 35 0.34 14.71 -8.49
CA LYS A 35 0.47 16.16 -8.76
C LYS A 35 1.44 16.45 -9.90
N LYS A 36 1.31 17.65 -10.50
CA LYS A 36 2.25 18.14 -11.51
C LYS A 36 3.70 18.05 -11.02
N GLY A 37 4.57 17.53 -11.85
CA GLY A 37 5.99 17.32 -11.58
C GLY A 37 6.33 16.01 -10.88
N ALA A 38 5.33 15.24 -10.38
CA ALA A 38 5.58 13.90 -9.84
C ALA A 38 6.13 12.96 -10.92
N VAL A 39 7.02 12.06 -10.53
CA VAL A 39 7.67 11.11 -11.46
C VAL A 39 7.30 9.70 -11.04
N PHE A 40 6.84 8.91 -12.00
CA PHE A 40 6.49 7.50 -11.80
C PHE A 40 7.28 6.62 -12.77
N LYS A 41 7.63 5.42 -12.32
CA LYS A 41 8.15 4.37 -13.21
C LYS A 41 7.02 3.50 -13.74
N THR A 42 7.18 3.00 -14.97
CA THR A 42 6.22 2.04 -15.50
C THR A 42 6.77 0.61 -15.45
N ASN A 43 5.86 -0.38 -15.59
CA ASN A 43 6.24 -1.79 -15.76
C ASN A 43 7.16 -2.02 -16.97
N LYS A 44 7.22 -1.07 -17.94
CA LYS A 44 8.15 -1.07 -19.08
C LYS A 44 9.44 -0.29 -18.80
N LYS A 45 9.71 0.08 -17.54
CA LYS A 45 10.89 0.83 -17.09
C LYS A 45 11.00 2.26 -17.68
N LEU A 46 9.90 2.83 -18.16
CA LEU A 46 9.84 4.24 -18.55
C LEU A 46 9.67 5.11 -17.32
N GLU A 47 10.32 6.26 -17.29
CA GLU A 47 10.04 7.31 -16.32
C GLU A 47 9.08 8.31 -16.94
N LEU A 48 7.95 8.54 -16.26
CA LEU A 48 6.89 9.44 -16.70
C LEU A 48 6.73 10.56 -15.69
N LYS A 49 6.92 11.80 -16.13
CA LYS A 49 6.71 12.99 -15.31
C LYS A 49 5.34 13.59 -15.58
N VAL A 50 4.57 13.83 -14.54
CA VAL A 50 3.22 14.37 -14.64
C VAL A 50 3.25 15.82 -15.09
N ALA A 51 2.61 16.11 -16.21
CA ALA A 51 2.38 17.47 -16.71
C ALA A 51 1.10 18.04 -16.13
N GLU A 52 0.03 17.24 -16.05
CA GLU A 52 -1.28 17.64 -15.54
C GLU A 52 -2.01 16.44 -14.93
N TYR A 53 -2.74 16.69 -13.83
CA TYR A 53 -3.66 15.73 -13.23
C TYR A 53 -4.98 16.41 -12.88
N ASN A 54 -6.07 15.83 -13.33
CA ASN A 54 -7.43 16.25 -13.04
C ASN A 54 -8.12 15.18 -12.18
N SER A 55 -8.18 15.42 -10.88
CA SER A 55 -8.73 14.48 -9.91
C SER A 55 -10.24 14.21 -10.10
N SER A 56 -11.02 15.23 -10.48
CA SER A 56 -12.46 15.09 -10.66
C SER A 56 -12.85 14.23 -11.88
N ARG A 57 -11.97 14.16 -12.87
CA ARG A 57 -12.15 13.38 -14.09
C ARG A 57 -11.31 12.11 -14.13
N GLU A 58 -10.41 11.94 -13.18
CA GLU A 58 -9.40 10.88 -13.14
C GLU A 58 -8.59 10.82 -14.46
N LEU A 59 -8.13 11.99 -14.90
CA LEU A 59 -7.32 12.13 -16.11
C LEU A 59 -5.92 12.61 -15.75
N ILE A 60 -4.93 11.97 -16.34
CA ILE A 60 -3.51 12.33 -16.21
C ILE A 60 -2.87 12.56 -17.57
N LYS A 61 -1.97 13.53 -17.62
CA LYS A 61 -1.12 13.80 -18.79
C LYS A 61 0.34 13.80 -18.33
N PHE A 62 1.21 13.27 -19.17
CA PHE A 62 2.65 13.24 -18.93
C PHE A 62 3.39 14.19 -19.87
N GLU A 63 4.54 14.70 -19.42
CA GLU A 63 5.43 15.52 -20.26
C GLU A 63 5.88 14.71 -21.50
N ASN A 64 5.95 15.36 -22.65
CA ASN A 64 6.30 14.77 -23.96
C ASN A 64 5.25 13.80 -24.54
N PHE A 65 4.04 13.74 -23.99
CA PHE A 65 2.92 12.97 -24.54
C PHE A 65 1.75 13.92 -24.81
N ASP A 66 1.93 14.80 -25.82
CA ASP A 66 1.05 15.95 -26.07
C ASP A 66 -0.08 15.67 -27.06
N ASP A 67 -0.13 14.48 -27.63
CA ASP A 67 -1.16 14.04 -28.57
C ASP A 67 -1.69 12.65 -28.23
N VAL A 68 -2.81 12.30 -28.87
CA VAL A 68 -3.50 11.02 -28.61
C VAL A 68 -2.68 9.80 -29.05
N ASP A 69 -1.85 9.91 -30.09
CA ASP A 69 -1.14 8.75 -30.64
C ASP A 69 0.08 8.41 -29.79
N THR A 70 0.77 9.42 -29.28
CA THR A 70 1.84 9.21 -28.30
C THR A 70 1.29 8.70 -26.96
N ALA A 71 0.18 9.26 -26.47
CA ALA A 71 -0.47 8.82 -25.25
C ALA A 71 -0.98 7.36 -25.33
N LYS A 72 -1.52 6.93 -26.45
CA LYS A 72 -1.97 5.54 -26.65
C LYS A 72 -0.88 4.50 -26.38
N LYS A 73 0.41 4.84 -26.58
CA LYS A 73 1.55 3.95 -26.29
C LYS A 73 1.70 3.64 -24.80
N LEU A 74 1.13 4.48 -23.95
CA LEU A 74 1.12 4.31 -22.48
C LEU A 74 -0.10 3.53 -21.97
N THR A 75 -1.10 3.26 -22.81
CA THR A 75 -2.31 2.53 -22.42
C THR A 75 -1.97 1.17 -21.81
N ASN A 76 -2.66 0.81 -20.72
CA ASN A 76 -2.48 -0.41 -19.94
C ASN A 76 -1.13 -0.53 -19.21
N GLN A 77 -0.30 0.50 -19.19
CA GLN A 77 0.90 0.49 -18.36
C GLN A 77 0.53 0.73 -16.89
N GLU A 78 1.30 0.11 -16.03
CA GLU A 78 1.21 0.25 -14.58
C GLU A 78 2.22 1.31 -14.11
N LEU A 79 1.81 2.14 -13.16
CA LEU A 79 2.63 3.16 -12.54
C LEU A 79 3.10 2.71 -11.17
N PHE A 80 4.37 2.96 -10.89
CA PHE A 80 5.02 2.65 -9.63
C PHE A 80 5.69 3.89 -9.06
N ALA A 81 5.51 4.11 -7.75
CA ALA A 81 6.23 5.10 -6.96
C ALA A 81 7.31 4.42 -6.10
N THR A 82 8.34 5.15 -5.69
CA THR A 82 9.25 4.65 -4.66
C THR A 82 8.64 4.80 -3.28
N LEU A 83 9.11 3.98 -2.31
CA LEU A 83 8.71 4.11 -0.90
C LEU A 83 9.00 5.51 -0.36
N GLU A 84 10.16 6.08 -0.71
CA GLU A 84 10.56 7.43 -0.29
C GLU A 84 9.61 8.49 -0.84
N GLN A 85 9.31 8.46 -2.15
CA GLN A 85 8.35 9.37 -2.77
C GLN A 85 6.98 9.30 -2.12
N THR A 86 6.51 8.08 -1.79
CA THR A 86 5.23 7.89 -1.12
C THR A 86 5.26 8.52 0.28
N LYS A 87 6.30 8.29 1.07
CA LYS A 87 6.46 8.88 2.41
C LYS A 87 6.55 10.42 2.39
N GLU A 88 7.23 10.98 1.41
CA GLU A 88 7.37 12.44 1.27
C GLU A 88 6.09 13.13 0.81
N CYS A 89 5.33 12.48 -0.08
CA CYS A 89 4.14 13.07 -0.68
C CYS A 89 2.87 12.87 0.15
N CYS A 90 2.81 11.81 0.95
CA CYS A 90 1.61 11.35 1.63
C CYS A 90 1.69 11.64 3.12
N LYS A 91 0.79 12.49 3.61
CA LYS A 91 0.69 12.82 5.03
C LYS A 91 -0.25 11.85 5.72
N LEU A 92 0.29 11.03 6.60
CA LEU A 92 -0.48 10.14 7.45
C LEU A 92 -1.14 10.92 8.60
N LYS A 93 -2.37 10.56 8.94
CA LYS A 93 -3.04 10.99 10.15
C LYS A 93 -2.60 10.16 11.34
N LYS A 94 -3.05 10.53 12.53
CA LYS A 94 -2.81 9.74 13.74
C LYS A 94 -3.37 8.33 13.55
N ASN A 95 -2.57 7.32 13.87
CA ASN A 95 -2.90 5.89 13.72
C ASN A 95 -3.09 5.41 12.27
N GLU A 96 -2.68 6.18 11.27
CA GLU A 96 -2.52 5.73 9.91
C GLU A 96 -1.06 5.33 9.67
N PHE A 97 -0.86 4.23 8.97
CA PHE A 97 0.46 3.69 8.66
C PHE A 97 0.51 3.25 7.21
N PHE A 98 1.67 3.37 6.58
CA PHE A 98 1.86 2.71 5.31
C PHE A 98 1.87 1.20 5.54
N TRP A 99 1.12 0.45 4.74
CA TRP A 99 1.05 -1.00 4.85
C TRP A 99 2.44 -1.67 4.81
N PHE A 100 3.36 -1.15 4.00
CA PHE A 100 4.72 -1.66 3.89
C PHE A 100 5.57 -1.40 5.15
N ASP A 101 5.24 -0.41 5.96
CA ASP A 101 5.91 -0.18 7.25
C ASP A 101 5.44 -1.19 8.31
N LEU A 102 4.20 -1.67 8.21
CA LEU A 102 3.65 -2.69 9.11
C LEU A 102 4.19 -4.09 8.81
N ILE A 103 4.50 -4.37 7.54
CA ILE A 103 5.08 -5.68 7.14
C ILE A 103 6.37 -5.94 7.92
N SER A 104 6.51 -7.18 8.38
CA SER A 104 7.61 -7.66 9.22
C SER A 104 7.66 -7.10 10.65
N CYS A 105 6.68 -6.28 11.08
CA CYS A 105 6.56 -5.94 12.49
C CYS A 105 6.23 -7.19 13.33
N ILE A 106 6.80 -7.26 14.51
CA ILE A 106 6.53 -8.33 15.48
C ILE A 106 5.33 -7.93 16.33
N VAL A 107 4.39 -8.85 16.45
CA VAL A 107 3.12 -8.64 17.17
C VAL A 107 3.21 -9.26 18.55
N TYR A 108 2.87 -8.46 19.57
CA TYR A 108 2.87 -8.86 20.96
C TYR A 108 1.51 -8.62 21.62
N GLU A 109 1.16 -9.48 22.55
CA GLU A 109 0.05 -9.28 23.49
C GLU A 109 0.51 -9.61 24.92
N ASN A 110 0.45 -8.62 25.81
CA ASN A 110 0.86 -8.77 27.22
C ASN A 110 2.27 -9.38 27.39
N GLY A 111 3.20 -9.01 26.51
CA GLY A 111 4.57 -9.54 26.50
C GLY A 111 4.75 -10.89 25.79
N ILE A 112 3.68 -11.53 25.36
CA ILE A 112 3.72 -12.77 24.59
C ILE A 112 3.90 -12.40 23.11
N LYS A 113 4.90 -12.97 22.44
CA LYS A 113 5.09 -12.83 21.01
C LYS A 113 4.09 -13.73 20.28
N LEU A 114 3.15 -13.12 19.55
CA LEU A 114 2.16 -13.85 18.76
C LEU A 114 2.70 -14.27 17.39
N GLY A 115 3.57 -13.45 16.79
CA GLY A 115 4.13 -13.72 15.47
C GLY A 115 4.63 -12.47 14.78
N LYS A 116 4.61 -12.49 13.45
CA LYS A 116 5.10 -11.42 12.59
C LYS A 116 4.07 -11.08 11.51
N VAL A 117 3.87 -9.80 11.24
CA VAL A 117 3.01 -9.36 10.13
C VAL A 117 3.61 -9.83 8.81
N LYS A 118 2.89 -10.68 8.10
CA LYS A 118 3.25 -11.22 6.81
C LYS A 118 2.67 -10.39 5.67
N GLU A 119 1.39 -10.01 5.79
CA GLU A 119 0.65 -9.27 4.77
C GLU A 119 -0.49 -8.47 5.40
N ILE A 120 -1.04 -7.50 4.66
CA ILE A 120 -2.26 -6.78 5.01
C ILE A 120 -3.35 -7.23 4.06
N GLN A 121 -4.40 -7.82 4.63
CA GLN A 121 -5.60 -8.23 3.88
C GLN A 121 -6.63 -7.11 3.91
N ARG A 122 -6.98 -6.58 2.75
CA ARG A 122 -7.96 -5.49 2.61
C ARG A 122 -9.35 -6.04 2.34
N TYR A 123 -10.28 -5.73 3.23
CA TYR A 123 -11.69 -6.06 3.08
C TYR A 123 -12.54 -4.78 3.08
N PRO A 124 -13.76 -4.80 2.53
CA PRO A 124 -14.59 -3.60 2.37
C PRO A 124 -14.87 -2.82 3.66
N LEU A 125 -14.87 -3.48 4.82
CA LEU A 125 -15.19 -2.85 6.11
C LEU A 125 -13.95 -2.51 6.93
N ASN A 126 -12.93 -3.36 6.92
CA ASN A 126 -11.72 -3.18 7.72
C ASN A 126 -10.54 -3.91 7.06
N ASP A 127 -9.35 -3.41 7.30
CA ASP A 127 -8.12 -4.12 7.00
C ASP A 127 -7.80 -5.12 8.11
N TYR A 128 -7.07 -6.18 7.76
CA TYR A 128 -6.60 -7.22 8.68
C TYR A 128 -5.11 -7.41 8.53
N LEU A 129 -4.44 -7.55 9.66
CA LEU A 129 -3.05 -7.99 9.71
C LEU A 129 -3.03 -9.51 9.58
N GLU A 130 -2.45 -10.05 8.52
CA GLU A 130 -2.15 -11.47 8.39
C GLU A 130 -0.85 -11.76 9.16
N ILE A 131 -0.95 -12.57 10.18
CA ILE A 131 0.15 -12.86 11.09
C ILE A 131 0.68 -14.27 10.82
N GLU A 132 1.97 -14.37 10.52
CA GLU A 132 2.72 -15.62 10.60
C GLU A 132 2.99 -15.91 12.07
N THR A 133 2.37 -16.96 12.60
CA THR A 133 2.39 -17.30 14.02
C THR A 133 3.80 -17.65 14.49
N ASP A 134 4.13 -17.26 15.72
CA ASP A 134 5.42 -17.59 16.32
C ASP A 134 5.59 -19.12 16.51
N GLU A 135 6.80 -19.62 16.29
CA GLU A 135 7.11 -21.06 16.36
C GLU A 135 6.76 -21.70 17.71
N GLU A 136 6.90 -20.96 18.81
CA GLU A 136 6.57 -21.47 20.15
C GLU A 136 5.05 -21.70 20.31
N LEU A 137 4.23 -20.93 19.63
CA LEU A 137 2.79 -21.08 19.62
C LEU A 137 2.36 -22.21 18.65
N ILE A 138 3.04 -22.35 17.52
CA ILE A 138 2.81 -23.45 16.58
C ILE A 138 3.12 -24.80 17.25
N LYS A 139 4.18 -24.89 18.08
CA LYS A 139 4.49 -26.11 18.86
C LYS A 139 3.38 -26.48 19.84
N LYS A 140 2.53 -25.54 20.21
CA LYS A 140 1.32 -25.76 21.04
C LYS A 140 0.09 -26.12 20.20
N SER A 141 0.27 -26.50 18.95
CA SER A 141 -0.78 -26.88 18.00
C SER A 141 -1.69 -25.72 17.57
N LEU A 142 -1.24 -24.48 17.67
CA LEU A 142 -1.98 -23.34 17.17
C LEU A 142 -1.75 -23.14 15.66
N PRO A 143 -2.67 -22.47 14.94
CA PRO A 143 -2.58 -22.24 13.50
C PRO A 143 -1.30 -21.52 13.09
N LYS A 144 -0.76 -21.84 11.91
CA LYS A 144 0.46 -21.22 11.37
C LYS A 144 0.25 -19.78 10.93
N VAL A 145 -0.99 -19.41 10.62
CA VAL A 145 -1.39 -18.08 10.15
C VAL A 145 -2.76 -17.75 10.73
N PHE A 146 -2.95 -16.50 11.14
CA PHE A 146 -4.23 -15.99 11.59
C PHE A 146 -4.37 -14.51 11.25
N LEU A 147 -5.59 -13.96 11.39
CA LEU A 147 -5.92 -12.60 11.03
C LEU A 147 -6.30 -11.78 12.26
N ILE A 148 -5.69 -10.61 12.45
CA ILE A 148 -6.06 -9.65 13.46
C ILE A 148 -6.71 -8.45 12.78
N PRO A 149 -7.94 -8.02 13.16
CA PRO A 149 -8.52 -6.80 12.61
C PRO A 149 -7.64 -5.58 12.95
N HIS A 150 -7.26 -4.79 11.94
CA HIS A 150 -6.47 -3.56 12.14
C HIS A 150 -7.37 -2.41 12.62
N ILE A 151 -7.94 -2.57 13.82
CA ILE A 151 -8.84 -1.59 14.44
C ILE A 151 -8.21 -1.10 15.73
N PHE A 152 -7.79 0.20 15.72
CA PHE A 152 -7.23 0.86 16.92
C PHE A 152 -8.23 0.91 18.06
N ASP A 153 -7.71 0.90 19.27
CA ASP A 153 -8.43 0.88 20.55
C ASP A 153 -9.29 -0.38 20.81
N LYS A 154 -9.52 -1.21 19.79
CA LYS A 154 -10.24 -2.47 19.91
C LYS A 154 -9.32 -3.70 19.88
N TYR A 155 -8.43 -3.79 18.91
CA TYR A 155 -7.48 -4.89 18.75
C TYR A 155 -6.03 -4.41 18.76
N VAL A 156 -5.74 -3.28 18.07
CA VAL A 156 -4.41 -2.68 18.04
C VAL A 156 -4.30 -1.61 19.13
N ILE A 157 -3.34 -1.76 20.03
CA ILE A 157 -3.08 -0.81 21.12
C ILE A 157 -2.08 0.25 20.64
N SER A 158 -0.96 -0.18 20.08
CA SER A 158 0.09 0.70 19.61
C SER A 158 0.90 0.07 18.49
N VAL A 159 1.47 0.93 17.66
CA VAL A 159 2.38 0.56 16.57
C VAL A 159 3.64 1.40 16.72
N ASP A 160 4.77 0.75 16.83
CA ASP A 160 6.11 1.33 16.87
C ASP A 160 6.86 0.86 15.62
N ILE A 161 6.87 1.72 14.61
CA ILE A 161 7.50 1.41 13.32
C ILE A 161 9.02 1.34 13.43
N ASP A 162 9.62 2.18 14.27
CA ASP A 162 11.07 2.27 14.43
C ASP A 162 11.63 0.99 15.06
N ASN A 163 10.92 0.43 16.04
CA ASN A 163 11.28 -0.82 16.70
C ASN A 163 10.61 -2.05 16.06
N LYS A 164 9.85 -1.87 14.99
CA LYS A 164 9.12 -2.94 14.29
C LYS A 164 8.22 -3.75 15.24
N LYS A 165 7.50 -3.07 16.11
CA LYS A 165 6.65 -3.69 17.14
C LYS A 165 5.21 -3.22 17.02
N ILE A 166 4.26 -4.16 17.16
CA ILE A 166 2.83 -3.90 17.28
C ILE A 166 2.36 -4.54 18.58
N GLU A 167 1.71 -3.75 19.43
CA GLU A 167 1.05 -4.25 20.64
C GLU A 167 -0.45 -4.39 20.36
N VAL A 168 -0.99 -5.58 20.68
CA VAL A 168 -2.40 -5.90 20.44
C VAL A 168 -3.07 -6.39 21.72
N LYS A 169 -4.40 -6.54 21.69
CA LYS A 169 -5.20 -7.15 22.75
C LYS A 169 -6.29 -8.05 22.16
N ASP A 170 -6.74 -9.01 22.94
CA ASP A 170 -7.78 -9.99 22.59
C ASP A 170 -7.46 -10.80 21.31
N SER A 171 -6.19 -10.81 20.90
CA SER A 171 -5.73 -11.44 19.66
C SER A 171 -5.23 -12.87 19.87
N LEU A 172 -4.76 -13.20 21.09
CA LEU A 172 -4.44 -14.58 21.46
C LEU A 172 -5.69 -15.46 21.39
N VAL A 173 -6.84 -14.94 21.85
CA VAL A 173 -8.13 -15.64 21.77
C VAL A 173 -8.55 -15.84 20.31
N ILE A 174 -8.28 -14.89 19.43
CA ILE A 174 -8.53 -15.06 17.98
C ILE A 174 -7.67 -16.22 17.46
N LEU A 175 -6.38 -16.23 17.78
CA LEU A 175 -5.46 -17.30 17.34
C LEU A 175 -5.91 -18.68 17.86
N GLU A 176 -6.37 -18.78 19.11
CA GLU A 176 -6.83 -20.04 19.70
C GLU A 176 -8.12 -20.58 19.07
N ASN A 177 -8.92 -19.72 18.43
CA ASN A 177 -10.21 -20.06 17.80
C ASN A 177 -10.16 -20.02 16.26
N SER A 178 -8.98 -19.96 15.67
CA SER A 178 -8.78 -19.87 14.21
C SER A 178 -8.60 -21.23 13.55
#